data_fd46c234ccdb56251b3416b8dbbaa5c6
#
_entry.id   fd46c234ccdb56251b3416b8dbbaa5c6
#
_cell.length_a   1.000
_cell.length_b   1.000
_cell.length_c   1.000
_cell.angle_alpha   90.00
_cell.angle_beta   90.00
_cell.angle_gamma   90.00
#
_symmetry.space_group_name_H-M   'P 1'
#
loop_
_entity.id
_entity.type
_entity.pdbx_description
1 polymer ?
#
loop_
_entity_poly.entity_id
_entity_poly.type
_entity_poly.pdbx_seq_one_letter_code
_entity_poly.pdbx_strand_id
1 'polypeptide(L)'
;MPKVNPEIETFARIKVIGVGGAGTNAINHMIDSEIAGVEFIAINTDTQDLHHSQAAKKIHIGKNLTKGLGSGMNPEIGQSAAEETKAEIQEAIKGADMVFVAAGMGGGTGTGASPTVARTAKEQGILTIGVVTKPFSFEGQQRKKIADGGLEELEKEVDALITIPNDRLLSIAGDDMSFKDAFEISDDVLKQAVEGISELITTPGIINIDYAD
;
A
#
# COMPACT_ATOMS: atom_id res chain seq x y z
N MET A 1 34.59 34.33 11.38
CA MET A 1 33.36 34.02 10.63
C MET A 1 33.01 32.58 10.93
N PRO A 2 31.85 32.25 11.51
CA PRO A 2 31.46 30.88 11.68
C PRO A 2 31.19 30.26 10.30
N LYS A 3 31.81 29.10 10.02
CA LYS A 3 31.53 28.31 8.84
C LYS A 3 30.12 27.73 9.05
N VAL A 4 29.15 28.16 8.26
CA VAL A 4 27.86 27.49 8.13
C VAL A 4 28.20 26.15 7.47
N ASN A 5 28.04 25.05 8.22
CA ASN A 5 27.98 23.72 7.60
C ASN A 5 26.79 23.73 6.64
N PRO A 6 26.93 23.28 5.40
CA PRO A 6 25.75 23.02 4.58
C PRO A 6 24.90 22.02 5.35
N GLU A 7 23.67 22.38 5.67
CA GLU A 7 22.68 21.47 6.23
C GLU A 7 22.63 20.28 5.26
N ILE A 8 22.91 19.09 5.78
CA ILE A 8 22.66 17.86 5.05
C ILE A 8 21.14 17.80 4.98
N GLU A 9 20.58 18.12 3.83
CA GLU A 9 19.16 17.88 3.56
C GLU A 9 18.92 16.39 3.72
N THR A 10 18.42 15.99 4.86
CA THR A 10 17.98 14.62 5.13
C THR A 10 16.62 14.44 4.47
N PHE A 11 16.63 13.91 3.24
CA PHE A 11 15.39 13.52 2.58
C PHE A 11 14.67 12.46 3.42
N ALA A 12 13.35 12.60 3.57
CA ALA A 12 12.53 11.61 4.24
C ALA A 12 12.67 10.24 3.58
N ARG A 13 12.84 9.22 4.39
CA ARG A 13 12.89 7.82 3.93
C ARG A 13 11.47 7.28 3.83
N ILE A 14 10.94 7.28 2.63
CA ILE A 14 9.58 6.85 2.35
C ILE A 14 9.59 5.41 1.84
N LYS A 15 8.74 4.56 2.42
CA LYS A 15 8.53 3.19 1.93
C LYS A 15 7.08 3.01 1.49
N VAL A 16 6.90 2.37 0.35
CA VAL A 16 5.58 2.02 -0.19
C VAL A 16 5.42 0.51 -0.13
N ILE A 17 4.41 0.06 0.60
CA ILE A 17 4.15 -1.35 0.83
C ILE A 17 2.90 -1.77 0.08
N GLY A 18 3.08 -2.58 -0.97
CA GLY A 18 1.96 -3.20 -1.68
C GLY A 18 1.53 -4.49 -1.00
N VAL A 19 0.28 -4.55 -0.51
CA VAL A 19 -0.25 -5.68 0.25
C VAL A 19 -1.28 -6.45 -0.57
N GLY A 20 -1.04 -7.76 -0.75
CA GLY A 20 -1.87 -8.64 -1.57
C GLY A 20 -1.73 -8.40 -3.07
N GLY A 21 -2.47 -9.12 -3.91
CA GLY A 21 -2.33 -9.07 -5.36
C GLY A 21 -2.53 -7.67 -5.94
N ALA A 22 -3.64 -6.99 -5.61
CA ALA A 22 -3.90 -5.64 -6.10
C ALA A 22 -2.83 -4.63 -5.62
N GLY A 23 -2.42 -4.69 -4.35
CA GLY A 23 -1.35 -3.83 -3.83
C GLY A 23 -0.01 -4.10 -4.53
N THR A 24 0.31 -5.37 -4.79
CA THR A 24 1.52 -5.75 -5.53
C THR A 24 1.50 -5.25 -6.98
N ASN A 25 0.35 -5.31 -7.65
CA ASN A 25 0.21 -4.76 -9.00
C ASN A 25 0.36 -3.25 -9.02
N ALA A 26 -0.28 -2.56 -8.08
CA ALA A 26 -0.16 -1.11 -7.95
C ALA A 26 1.30 -0.65 -7.77
N ILE A 27 2.08 -1.31 -6.89
CA ILE A 27 3.50 -0.94 -6.74
C ILE A 27 4.35 -1.31 -7.96
N ASN A 28 4.05 -2.40 -8.69
CA ASN A 28 4.72 -2.68 -9.96
C ASN A 28 4.51 -1.52 -10.95
N HIS A 29 3.26 -1.03 -11.05
CA HIS A 29 2.94 0.11 -11.90
C HIS A 29 3.65 1.40 -11.46
N MET A 30 3.81 1.61 -10.14
CA MET A 30 4.60 2.73 -9.60
C MET A 30 6.09 2.60 -9.94
N ILE A 31 6.65 1.39 -9.89
CA ILE A 31 8.04 1.11 -10.26
C ILE A 31 8.27 1.35 -11.76
N ASP A 32 7.37 0.86 -12.62
CA ASP A 32 7.43 1.06 -14.07
C ASP A 32 7.33 2.55 -14.46
N SER A 33 6.71 3.36 -13.60
CA SER A 33 6.58 4.81 -13.76
C SER A 33 7.75 5.60 -13.15
N GLU A 34 8.78 4.90 -12.64
CA GLU A 34 10.02 5.49 -12.10
C GLU A 34 9.79 6.54 -10.98
N ILE A 35 8.81 6.30 -10.08
CA ILE A 35 8.60 7.20 -8.93
C ILE A 35 9.87 7.25 -8.09
N ALA A 36 10.45 8.46 -7.97
CA ALA A 36 11.70 8.70 -7.28
C ALA A 36 11.53 8.86 -5.76
N GLY A 37 12.59 8.59 -5.01
CA GLY A 37 12.67 8.90 -3.58
C GLY A 37 11.92 7.94 -2.66
N VAL A 38 11.40 6.82 -3.17
CA VAL A 38 10.66 5.82 -2.41
C VAL A 38 11.27 4.42 -2.55
N GLU A 39 11.16 3.61 -1.51
CA GLU A 39 11.53 2.19 -1.51
C GLU A 39 10.27 1.33 -1.56
N PHE A 40 10.20 0.38 -2.49
CA PHE A 40 9.03 -0.48 -2.67
C PHE A 40 9.20 -1.85 -1.99
N ILE A 41 8.15 -2.28 -1.28
CA ILE A 41 8.09 -3.57 -0.59
C ILE A 41 6.79 -4.27 -1.01
N ALA A 42 6.89 -5.50 -1.53
CA ALA A 42 5.74 -6.33 -1.84
C ALA A 42 5.48 -7.33 -0.70
N ILE A 43 4.23 -7.41 -0.24
CA ILE A 43 3.79 -8.35 0.79
C ILE A 43 2.61 -9.17 0.25
N ASN A 44 2.73 -10.48 0.18
CA ASN A 44 1.64 -11.35 -0.28
C ASN A 44 1.69 -12.73 0.38
N THR A 45 0.54 -13.39 0.43
CA THR A 45 0.39 -14.83 0.78
C THR A 45 0.53 -15.74 -0.43
N ASP A 46 0.43 -15.19 -1.65
CA ASP A 46 0.60 -15.90 -2.90
C ASP A 46 2.04 -15.76 -3.41
N THR A 47 2.72 -16.89 -3.57
CA THR A 47 4.12 -16.90 -4.01
C THR A 47 4.28 -16.60 -5.50
N GLN A 48 3.27 -16.93 -6.31
CA GLN A 48 3.34 -16.68 -7.75
C GLN A 48 3.24 -15.18 -8.03
N ASP A 49 2.25 -14.50 -7.44
CA ASP A 49 2.11 -13.05 -7.52
C ASP A 49 3.37 -12.35 -6.99
N LEU A 50 3.88 -12.82 -5.86
CA LEU A 50 5.08 -12.25 -5.26
C LEU A 50 6.32 -12.44 -6.14
N HIS A 51 6.40 -13.56 -6.87
CA HIS A 51 7.49 -13.80 -7.83
C HIS A 51 7.48 -12.77 -8.98
N HIS A 52 6.29 -12.41 -9.47
CA HIS A 52 6.13 -11.43 -10.55
C HIS A 52 6.29 -9.98 -10.09
N SER A 53 6.33 -9.73 -8.81
CA SER A 53 6.58 -8.37 -8.30
C SER A 53 7.97 -7.87 -8.70
N GLN A 54 8.06 -6.59 -9.03
CA GLN A 54 9.30 -5.88 -9.34
C GLN A 54 9.92 -5.21 -8.10
N ALA A 55 9.25 -5.26 -6.95
CA ALA A 55 9.74 -4.67 -5.71
C ALA A 55 11.10 -5.25 -5.31
N ALA A 56 12.01 -4.37 -4.87
CA ALA A 56 13.35 -4.75 -4.41
C ALA A 56 13.28 -5.66 -3.17
N LYS A 57 12.26 -5.48 -2.33
CA LYS A 57 12.00 -6.32 -1.16
C LYS A 57 10.65 -7.00 -1.28
N LYS A 58 10.64 -8.31 -1.08
CA LYS A 58 9.45 -9.16 -1.18
C LYS A 58 9.31 -9.98 0.10
N ILE A 59 8.13 -9.95 0.72
CA ILE A 59 7.84 -10.67 1.96
C ILE A 59 6.69 -11.63 1.71
N HIS A 60 6.98 -12.91 1.78
CA HIS A 60 5.97 -13.96 1.75
C HIS A 60 5.41 -14.16 3.16
N ILE A 61 4.19 -13.68 3.41
CA ILE A 61 3.52 -13.80 4.70
C ILE A 61 2.68 -15.09 4.78
N GLY A 62 2.58 -15.64 6.00
CA GLY A 62 1.75 -16.83 6.26
C GLY A 62 2.23 -18.08 5.57
N LYS A 63 3.55 -18.32 5.51
CA LYS A 63 4.17 -19.49 4.85
C LYS A 63 3.59 -20.81 5.32
N ASN A 64 3.31 -20.94 6.62
CA ASN A 64 2.75 -22.16 7.22
C ASN A 64 1.23 -22.26 7.01
N LEU A 65 0.53 -21.12 7.02
CA LEU A 65 -0.93 -21.04 6.90
C LEU A 65 -1.42 -21.28 5.47
N THR A 66 -0.79 -20.64 4.48
CA THR A 66 -1.29 -20.64 3.10
C THR A 66 -0.50 -21.53 2.16
N LYS A 67 0.71 -21.93 2.55
CA LYS A 67 1.65 -22.70 1.71
C LYS A 67 1.90 -22.07 0.33
N GLY A 68 1.78 -20.73 0.26
CA GLY A 68 1.97 -19.99 -0.98
C GLY A 68 0.78 -19.95 -1.93
N LEU A 69 -0.40 -20.42 -1.51
CA LEU A 69 -1.61 -20.53 -2.35
C LEU A 69 -2.58 -19.34 -2.16
N GLY A 70 -2.15 -18.28 -1.47
CA GLY A 70 -3.02 -17.14 -1.18
C GLY A 70 -3.97 -17.38 0.00
N SER A 71 -4.80 -16.38 0.31
CA SER A 71 -5.73 -16.41 1.46
C SER A 71 -7.15 -16.86 1.12
N GLY A 72 -7.44 -17.21 -0.15
CA GLY A 72 -8.75 -17.71 -0.57
C GLY A 72 -9.91 -16.74 -0.31
N MET A 73 -9.72 -15.42 -0.46
CA MET A 73 -10.68 -14.36 -0.13
C MET A 73 -11.08 -14.28 1.36
N ASN A 74 -10.32 -14.90 2.26
CA ASN A 74 -10.58 -14.84 3.69
C ASN A 74 -9.65 -13.83 4.38
N PRO A 75 -10.16 -12.68 4.89
CA PRO A 75 -9.36 -11.67 5.58
C PRO A 75 -8.73 -12.16 6.87
N GLU A 76 -9.36 -13.08 7.60
CA GLU A 76 -8.81 -13.64 8.84
C GLU A 76 -7.52 -14.44 8.57
N ILE A 77 -7.46 -15.13 7.42
CA ILE A 77 -6.23 -15.80 6.97
C ILE A 77 -5.17 -14.76 6.61
N GLY A 78 -5.55 -13.67 5.92
CA GLY A 78 -4.64 -12.57 5.59
C GLY A 78 -4.05 -11.91 6.83
N GLN A 79 -4.88 -11.62 7.83
CA GLN A 79 -4.48 -11.07 9.12
C GLN A 79 -3.51 -12.03 9.85
N SER A 80 -3.89 -13.29 10.00
CA SER A 80 -3.07 -14.31 10.67
C SER A 80 -1.74 -14.51 9.97
N ALA A 81 -1.71 -14.44 8.63
CA ALA A 81 -0.49 -14.52 7.83
C ALA A 81 0.46 -13.34 8.11
N ALA A 82 -0.07 -12.13 8.24
CA ALA A 82 0.72 -10.96 8.59
C ALA A 82 1.25 -11.03 10.03
N GLU A 83 0.44 -11.50 10.98
CA GLU A 83 0.87 -11.72 12.36
C GLU A 83 1.98 -12.78 12.47
N GLU A 84 1.88 -13.90 11.74
CA GLU A 84 2.92 -14.93 11.69
C GLU A 84 4.27 -14.34 11.24
N THR A 85 4.25 -13.34 10.37
CA THR A 85 5.44 -12.78 9.72
C THR A 85 5.78 -11.37 10.25
N LYS A 86 5.16 -10.93 11.35
CA LYS A 86 5.30 -9.57 11.89
C LYS A 86 6.75 -9.12 12.06
N ALA A 87 7.64 -10.00 12.55
CA ALA A 87 9.04 -9.66 12.75
C ALA A 87 9.78 -9.31 11.44
N GLU A 88 9.47 -10.01 10.34
CA GLU A 88 10.06 -9.74 9.03
C GLU A 88 9.53 -8.42 8.46
N ILE A 89 8.24 -8.11 8.69
CA ILE A 89 7.63 -6.84 8.33
C ILE A 89 8.29 -5.70 9.12
N GLN A 90 8.45 -5.85 10.44
CA GLN A 90 9.11 -4.85 11.29
C GLN A 90 10.52 -4.51 10.81
N GLU A 91 11.32 -5.52 10.49
CA GLU A 91 12.68 -5.29 9.99
C GLU A 91 12.69 -4.65 8.60
N ALA A 92 11.67 -4.94 7.78
CA ALA A 92 11.56 -4.38 6.44
C ALA A 92 11.28 -2.87 6.44
N ILE A 93 10.45 -2.41 7.38
CA ILE A 93 10.04 -1.00 7.48
C ILE A 93 10.95 -0.17 8.39
N LYS A 94 11.86 -0.81 9.09
CA LYS A 94 12.78 -0.15 10.02
C LYS A 94 13.51 1.01 9.39
N GLY A 95 13.55 2.10 10.12
CA GLY A 95 14.23 3.32 9.71
C GLY A 95 13.49 4.13 8.64
N ALA A 96 12.27 3.79 8.26
CA ALA A 96 11.41 4.68 7.49
C ALA A 96 10.92 5.84 8.35
N ASP A 97 10.77 7.01 7.74
CA ASP A 97 10.14 8.17 8.35
C ASP A 97 8.64 8.17 8.01
N MET A 98 8.28 7.61 6.86
CA MET A 98 6.90 7.45 6.39
C MET A 98 6.69 6.11 5.69
N VAL A 99 5.51 5.54 5.86
CA VAL A 99 5.07 4.31 5.18
C VAL A 99 3.72 4.53 4.53
N PHE A 100 3.62 4.22 3.24
CA PHE A 100 2.35 4.04 2.54
C PHE A 100 1.98 2.56 2.51
N VAL A 101 0.75 2.24 2.89
CA VAL A 101 0.18 0.90 2.77
C VAL A 101 -0.81 0.91 1.62
N ALA A 102 -0.41 0.37 0.46
CA ALA A 102 -1.23 0.29 -0.74
C ALA A 102 -1.90 -1.07 -0.85
N ALA A 103 -3.24 -1.11 -0.99
CA ALA A 103 -3.98 -2.36 -1.11
C ALA A 103 -5.31 -2.19 -1.85
N GLY A 104 -5.75 -3.27 -2.52
CA GLY A 104 -7.14 -3.41 -2.95
C GLY A 104 -7.96 -4.12 -1.87
N MET A 105 -9.00 -3.45 -1.40
CA MET A 105 -9.91 -4.00 -0.39
C MET A 105 -10.95 -4.92 -1.04
N GLY A 106 -11.42 -5.90 -0.27
CA GLY A 106 -12.42 -6.89 -0.75
C GLY A 106 -11.86 -8.27 -1.07
N GLY A 107 -10.52 -8.41 -1.08
CA GLY A 107 -9.83 -9.70 -1.10
C GLY A 107 -9.51 -10.20 0.31
N GLY A 108 -8.79 -11.31 0.40
CA GLY A 108 -8.36 -11.83 1.71
C GLY A 108 -7.07 -11.19 2.20
N THR A 109 -5.98 -11.25 1.41
CA THR A 109 -4.66 -10.77 1.84
C THR A 109 -4.62 -9.26 2.02
N GLY A 110 -5.02 -8.49 0.98
CA GLY A 110 -5.00 -7.03 1.04
C GLY A 110 -5.84 -6.50 2.20
N THR A 111 -7.07 -7.01 2.35
CA THR A 111 -8.01 -6.58 3.39
C THR A 111 -7.55 -6.96 4.79
N GLY A 112 -7.08 -8.22 4.97
CA GLY A 112 -6.74 -8.72 6.29
C GLY A 112 -5.35 -8.35 6.78
N ALA A 113 -4.36 -8.31 5.87
CA ALA A 113 -2.97 -8.04 6.26
C ALA A 113 -2.67 -6.54 6.42
N SER A 114 -3.33 -5.65 5.65
CA SER A 114 -3.04 -4.21 5.67
C SER A 114 -3.16 -3.57 7.04
N PRO A 115 -4.20 -3.86 7.88
CA PRO A 115 -4.27 -3.33 9.23
C PRO A 115 -3.08 -3.76 10.10
N THR A 116 -2.65 -5.02 10.00
CA THR A 116 -1.49 -5.53 10.76
C THR A 116 -0.18 -4.86 10.29
N VAL A 117 -0.01 -4.66 8.99
CA VAL A 117 1.15 -3.93 8.43
C VAL A 117 1.16 -2.49 8.93
N ALA A 118 0.03 -1.80 8.86
CA ALA A 118 -0.11 -0.41 9.32
C ALA A 118 0.17 -0.28 10.82
N ARG A 119 -0.43 -1.13 11.65
CA ARG A 119 -0.17 -1.18 13.10
C ARG A 119 1.30 -1.41 13.39
N THR A 120 1.96 -2.31 12.64
CA THR A 120 3.38 -2.61 12.80
C THR A 120 4.26 -1.39 12.51
N ALA A 121 3.90 -0.55 11.53
CA ALA A 121 4.59 0.71 11.24
C ALA A 121 4.34 1.75 12.34
N LYS A 122 3.11 1.91 12.78
CA LYS A 122 2.71 2.85 13.82
C LYS A 122 3.35 2.53 15.18
N GLU A 123 3.49 1.24 15.53
CA GLU A 123 4.21 0.79 16.73
C GLU A 123 5.69 1.20 16.74
N GLN A 124 6.29 1.45 15.57
CA GLN A 124 7.66 1.97 15.43
C GLN A 124 7.72 3.50 15.38
N GLY A 125 6.61 4.19 15.54
CA GLY A 125 6.52 5.66 15.47
C GLY A 125 6.67 6.20 14.04
N ILE A 126 6.38 5.39 13.02
CA ILE A 126 6.47 5.77 11.61
C ILE A 126 5.13 6.36 11.18
N LEU A 127 5.14 7.53 10.52
CA LEU A 127 3.94 8.11 9.92
C LEU A 127 3.36 7.16 8.87
N THR A 128 2.12 6.74 9.06
CA THR A 128 1.52 5.64 8.29
C THR A 128 0.27 6.11 7.56
N ILE A 129 0.29 6.02 6.23
CA ILE A 129 -0.81 6.41 5.36
C ILE A 129 -1.34 5.19 4.62
N GLY A 130 -2.64 4.92 4.76
CA GLY A 130 -3.32 3.93 3.95
C GLY A 130 -3.80 4.54 2.63
N VAL A 131 -3.50 3.88 1.50
CA VAL A 131 -3.99 4.27 0.17
C VAL A 131 -4.63 3.04 -0.46
N VAL A 132 -5.96 2.98 -0.47
CA VAL A 132 -6.66 1.75 -0.79
C VAL A 132 -7.81 1.96 -1.76
N THR A 133 -8.12 0.94 -2.56
CA THR A 133 -9.25 0.93 -3.46
C THR A 133 -10.41 0.11 -2.90
N LYS A 134 -11.64 0.58 -3.13
CA LYS A 134 -12.86 -0.22 -2.95
C LYS A 134 -13.15 -1.01 -4.22
N PRO A 135 -13.66 -2.24 -4.10
CA PRO A 135 -13.97 -3.06 -5.27
C PRO A 135 -15.04 -2.40 -6.15
N PHE A 136 -14.98 -2.70 -7.43
CA PHE A 136 -16.04 -2.36 -8.37
C PHE A 136 -17.34 -3.09 -8.02
N SER A 137 -18.49 -2.50 -8.35
CA SER A 137 -19.81 -3.10 -8.10
C SER A 137 -20.00 -4.45 -8.82
N PHE A 138 -19.37 -4.61 -10.00
CA PHE A 138 -19.41 -5.87 -10.75
C PHE A 138 -18.61 -7.01 -10.09
N GLU A 139 -17.71 -6.73 -9.14
CA GLU A 139 -16.99 -7.75 -8.36
C GLU A 139 -17.88 -8.44 -7.30
N GLY A 140 -19.05 -7.89 -7.04
CA GLY A 140 -20.09 -8.49 -6.22
C GLY A 140 -20.17 -8.00 -4.78
N GLN A 141 -21.33 -8.21 -4.17
CA GLN A 141 -21.67 -7.71 -2.83
C GLN A 141 -20.81 -8.31 -1.72
N GLN A 142 -20.33 -9.55 -1.91
CA GLN A 142 -19.47 -10.19 -0.91
C GLN A 142 -18.14 -9.44 -0.78
N ARG A 143 -17.49 -9.09 -1.90
CA ARG A 143 -16.24 -8.30 -1.88
C ARG A 143 -16.47 -6.93 -1.27
N LYS A 144 -17.58 -6.28 -1.57
CA LYS A 144 -17.94 -4.99 -0.99
C LYS A 144 -18.05 -5.07 0.53
N LYS A 145 -18.77 -6.09 1.06
CA LYS A 145 -18.90 -6.28 2.50
C LYS A 145 -17.56 -6.55 3.19
N ILE A 146 -16.70 -7.36 2.57
CA ILE A 146 -15.35 -7.63 3.07
C ILE A 146 -14.52 -6.33 3.07
N ALA A 147 -14.61 -5.54 2.00
CA ALA A 147 -13.89 -4.28 1.89
C ALA A 147 -14.30 -3.27 2.97
N ASP A 148 -15.61 -3.11 3.20
CA ASP A 148 -16.11 -2.18 4.21
C ASP A 148 -15.63 -2.55 5.61
N GLY A 149 -15.68 -3.83 6.00
CA GLY A 149 -15.14 -4.29 7.28
C GLY A 149 -13.62 -4.09 7.41
N GLY A 150 -12.86 -4.36 6.35
CA GLY A 150 -11.41 -4.15 6.34
C GLY A 150 -11.01 -2.68 6.41
N LEU A 151 -11.81 -1.79 5.81
CA LEU A 151 -11.58 -0.34 5.89
C LEU A 151 -11.76 0.17 7.31
N GLU A 152 -12.80 -0.28 8.03
CA GLU A 152 -13.03 0.08 9.43
C GLU A 152 -11.86 -0.36 10.33
N GLU A 153 -11.25 -1.50 10.06
CA GLU A 153 -10.07 -1.96 10.81
C GLU A 153 -8.80 -1.18 10.43
N LEU A 154 -8.59 -0.92 9.13
CA LEU A 154 -7.43 -0.18 8.67
C LEU A 154 -7.42 1.27 9.16
N GLU A 155 -8.58 1.94 9.18
CA GLU A 155 -8.73 3.33 9.63
C GLU A 155 -8.24 3.53 11.06
N LYS A 156 -8.38 2.53 11.93
CA LYS A 156 -7.89 2.59 13.33
C LYS A 156 -6.36 2.54 13.43
N GLU A 157 -5.72 1.97 12.41
CA GLU A 157 -4.29 1.64 12.44
C GLU A 157 -3.42 2.59 11.59
N VAL A 158 -4.02 3.56 10.89
CA VAL A 158 -3.29 4.56 10.10
C VAL A 158 -3.43 5.96 10.67
N ASP A 159 -2.55 6.88 10.29
CA ASP A 159 -2.64 8.30 10.64
C ASP A 159 -3.51 9.06 9.63
N ALA A 160 -3.52 8.60 8.36
CA ALA A 160 -4.43 9.07 7.33
C ALA A 160 -4.86 7.90 6.43
N LEU A 161 -6.11 7.93 5.95
CA LEU A 161 -6.65 6.92 5.03
C LEU A 161 -7.21 7.58 3.78
N ILE A 162 -6.64 7.24 2.63
CA ILE A 162 -7.15 7.63 1.31
C ILE A 162 -7.87 6.43 0.72
N THR A 163 -9.16 6.59 0.49
CA THR A 163 -10.00 5.54 -0.07
C THR A 163 -10.47 5.93 -1.47
N ILE A 164 -10.18 5.11 -2.46
CA ILE A 164 -10.55 5.30 -3.86
C ILE A 164 -11.73 4.38 -4.18
N PRO A 165 -12.95 4.91 -4.37
CA PRO A 165 -14.09 4.11 -4.79
C PRO A 165 -14.00 3.83 -6.30
N ASN A 166 -13.63 2.59 -6.66
CA ASN A 166 -13.41 2.20 -8.07
C ASN A 166 -14.62 2.47 -8.96
N ASP A 167 -15.85 2.35 -8.46
CA ASP A 167 -17.05 2.69 -9.23
C ASP A 167 -17.06 4.14 -9.76
N ARG A 168 -16.37 5.07 -9.07
CA ARG A 168 -16.23 6.45 -9.57
C ARG A 168 -15.34 6.53 -10.80
N LEU A 169 -14.39 5.62 -10.94
CA LEU A 169 -13.50 5.57 -12.09
C LEU A 169 -14.24 5.15 -13.35
N LEU A 170 -15.24 4.26 -13.24
CA LEU A 170 -16.10 3.86 -14.36
C LEU A 170 -16.92 5.03 -14.92
N SER A 171 -17.31 5.99 -14.06
CA SER A 171 -18.09 7.14 -14.52
C SER A 171 -17.28 8.17 -15.33
N ILE A 172 -15.95 8.11 -15.24
CA ILE A 172 -15.02 9.02 -15.95
C ILE A 172 -14.55 8.38 -17.26
N ALA A 173 -14.54 7.08 -17.30
CA ALA A 173 -14.15 6.29 -18.46
C ALA A 173 -15.36 6.00 -19.35
N GLY A 174 -15.18 5.96 -20.67
CA GLY A 174 -16.27 5.75 -21.62
C GLY A 174 -16.90 4.36 -21.58
N ASP A 175 -18.05 4.19 -22.24
CA ASP A 175 -18.86 2.96 -22.26
C ASP A 175 -18.15 1.72 -22.85
N ASP A 176 -17.03 1.87 -23.56
CA ASP A 176 -16.30 0.79 -24.24
C ASP A 176 -15.11 0.23 -23.42
N MET A 177 -15.03 0.54 -22.11
CA MET A 177 -13.91 0.12 -21.29
C MET A 177 -13.95 -1.38 -20.97
N SER A 178 -12.83 -2.08 -21.15
CA SER A 178 -12.67 -3.46 -20.69
C SER A 178 -12.44 -3.52 -19.18
N PHE A 179 -12.73 -4.69 -18.56
CA PHE A 179 -12.40 -4.90 -17.14
C PHE A 179 -10.91 -4.68 -16.84
N LYS A 180 -10.03 -5.06 -17.76
CA LYS A 180 -8.59 -4.86 -17.62
C LYS A 180 -8.25 -3.38 -17.52
N ASP A 181 -8.79 -2.56 -18.44
CA ASP A 181 -8.56 -1.13 -18.43
C ASP A 181 -9.07 -0.47 -17.14
N ALA A 182 -10.21 -0.94 -16.61
CA ALA A 182 -10.74 -0.45 -15.34
C ALA A 182 -9.78 -0.68 -14.17
N PHE A 183 -9.14 -1.86 -14.10
CA PHE A 183 -8.13 -2.14 -13.07
C PHE A 183 -6.85 -1.33 -13.28
N GLU A 184 -6.40 -1.15 -14.53
CA GLU A 184 -5.23 -0.30 -14.84
C GLU A 184 -5.46 1.15 -14.40
N ILE A 185 -6.65 1.71 -14.62
CA ILE A 185 -7.02 3.05 -14.13
C ILE A 185 -7.01 3.10 -12.59
N SER A 186 -7.49 2.04 -11.93
CA SER A 186 -7.44 1.95 -10.47
C SER A 186 -6.01 1.98 -9.93
N ASP A 187 -5.09 1.26 -10.58
CA ASP A 187 -3.67 1.24 -10.22
C ASP A 187 -3.01 2.61 -10.50
N ASP A 188 -3.38 3.29 -11.60
CA ASP A 188 -2.94 4.66 -11.90
C ASP A 188 -3.35 5.67 -10.83
N VAL A 189 -4.58 5.58 -10.32
CA VAL A 189 -5.07 6.50 -9.27
C VAL A 189 -4.37 6.23 -7.94
N LEU A 190 -4.12 4.96 -7.59
CA LEU A 190 -3.30 4.61 -6.42
C LEU A 190 -1.90 5.22 -6.54
N LYS A 191 -1.28 5.09 -7.71
CA LYS A 191 0.02 5.68 -8.02
C LYS A 191 0.01 7.19 -7.83
N GLN A 192 -0.95 7.90 -8.45
CA GLN A 192 -1.06 9.36 -8.36
C GLN A 192 -1.22 9.84 -6.91
N ALA A 193 -1.97 9.10 -6.08
CA ALA A 193 -2.13 9.43 -4.67
C ALA A 193 -0.81 9.31 -3.90
N VAL A 194 -0.03 8.25 -4.13
CA VAL A 194 1.28 8.06 -3.50
C VAL A 194 2.30 9.07 -4.01
N GLU A 195 2.38 9.26 -5.32
CA GLU A 195 3.30 10.19 -6.00
C GLU A 195 3.08 11.63 -5.52
N GLY A 196 1.83 12.11 -5.55
CA GLY A 196 1.52 13.48 -5.16
C GLY A 196 1.88 13.79 -3.70
N ILE A 197 1.70 12.84 -2.78
CA ILE A 197 2.08 13.06 -1.37
C ILE A 197 3.60 12.95 -1.21
N SER A 198 4.24 11.96 -1.84
CA SER A 198 5.69 11.77 -1.73
C SER A 198 6.45 12.95 -2.33
N GLU A 199 6.00 13.51 -3.45
CA GLU A 199 6.60 14.70 -4.07
C GLU A 199 6.50 15.95 -3.18
N LEU A 200 5.36 16.16 -2.48
CA LEU A 200 5.21 17.26 -1.53
C LEU A 200 6.22 17.22 -0.40
N ILE A 201 6.66 16.02 -0.02
CA ILE A 201 7.58 15.80 1.10
C ILE A 201 9.04 15.80 0.63
N THR A 202 9.31 15.25 -0.55
CA THR A 202 10.68 15.07 -1.07
C THR A 202 11.19 16.24 -1.90
N THR A 203 10.28 17.07 -2.43
CA THR A 203 10.68 18.23 -3.24
C THR A 203 10.84 19.45 -2.37
N PRO A 204 12.03 20.09 -2.29
CA PRO A 204 12.23 21.35 -1.58
C PRO A 204 11.31 22.41 -2.17
N GLY A 205 10.25 22.78 -1.45
CA GLY A 205 9.27 23.76 -1.87
C GLY A 205 9.57 25.16 -1.34
N ILE A 206 8.83 26.15 -1.89
CA ILE A 206 8.81 27.52 -1.36
C ILE A 206 8.16 27.55 0.04
N ILE A 207 7.35 26.55 0.36
CA ILE A 207 6.72 26.33 1.67
C ILE A 207 7.22 24.99 2.18
N ASN A 208 7.95 25.01 3.30
CA ASN A 208 8.41 23.81 3.96
C ASN A 208 7.24 23.21 4.76
N ILE A 209 6.74 22.07 4.35
CA ILE A 209 5.72 21.33 5.10
C ILE A 209 6.47 20.39 6.04
N ASP A 210 6.22 20.51 7.35
CA ASP A 210 6.78 19.61 8.36
C ASP A 210 6.02 18.28 8.32
N TYR A 211 6.70 17.17 8.67
CA TYR A 211 6.08 15.83 8.74
C TYR A 211 4.93 15.73 9.74
N ALA A 212 4.82 16.70 10.64
CA ALA A 212 3.81 16.73 11.69
C ALA A 212 2.55 17.51 11.30
N ASP A 213 2.55 18.18 10.14
CA ASP A 213 1.43 18.97 9.63
C ASP A 213 0.49 18.10 8.77
#